data_14bc4cf071e1a5eb7e40d284bcff7e20
#
_entry.id   14bc4cf071e1a5eb7e40d284bcff7e20
#
_cell.length_a   1.000
_cell.length_b   1.000
_cell.length_c   1.000
_cell.angle_alpha   90.00
_cell.angle_beta   90.00
_cell.angle_gamma   90.00
#
_symmetry.space_group_name_H-M   'P 1'
#
loop_
_entity.id
_entity.type
_entity.pdbx_description
1 polymer ?
#
loop_
_entity_poly.entity_id
_entity_poly.type
_entity_poly.pdbx_seq_one_letter_code
_entity_poly.pdbx_strand_id
1 'polypeptide(L)'
;MTGATETRLLLLTLEPKTLADAERMESGLRQLAAEDPTLTVETDRPTGTVTLGAIGELQLDIVVDRLKREFQVEAGVGKPEVAYKRASTETADGTIATSPLLEPVMRVEVTLPPEFAGDVIQSLIARRGRLQSHDTPSDRRIVCALVPLAELFGFDCDLRQRTRGRGTFLQQFDSYQPVGVDPGATDDDRSARVGAPLKPVSPQKPSAIALPEPEDDGPEV
;
A
#
# COMPACT_ATOMS: atom_id res chain seq x y z
N MET A 1 0.44 -29.98 3.22
CA MET A 1 -0.09 -28.86 4.01
C MET A 1 0.53 -27.62 3.40
N THR A 2 -0.16 -27.04 2.44
CA THR A 2 0.33 -25.87 1.69
C THR A 2 0.10 -24.66 2.57
N GLY A 3 1.20 -24.08 3.10
CA GLY A 3 1.14 -22.86 3.90
C GLY A 3 0.42 -21.78 3.12
N ALA A 4 -0.61 -21.19 3.73
CA ALA A 4 -1.19 -19.96 3.26
C ALA A 4 -0.04 -18.94 3.19
N THR A 5 0.41 -18.64 1.99
CA THR A 5 1.42 -17.60 1.79
C THR A 5 0.76 -16.32 2.24
N GLU A 6 1.19 -15.83 3.40
CA GLU A 6 0.73 -14.58 3.99
C GLU A 6 0.92 -13.47 2.98
N THR A 7 -0.16 -13.10 2.31
CA THR A 7 -0.14 -12.06 1.29
C THR A 7 -0.29 -10.71 1.99
N ARG A 8 0.76 -10.31 2.73
CA ARG A 8 0.85 -8.95 3.27
C ARG A 8 1.07 -7.99 2.11
N LEU A 9 0.16 -7.08 1.88
CA LEU A 9 0.27 -6.06 0.84
C LEU A 9 0.61 -4.68 1.41
N LEU A 10 0.14 -4.41 2.64
CA LEU A 10 0.35 -3.17 3.37
C LEU A 10 0.95 -3.43 4.74
N LEU A 11 1.78 -2.51 5.19
CA LEU A 11 2.37 -2.47 6.53
C LEU A 11 1.96 -1.18 7.22
N LEU A 12 1.66 -1.25 8.51
CA LEU A 12 1.35 -0.10 9.34
C LEU A 12 2.10 -0.19 10.66
N THR A 13 2.82 0.85 11.01
CA THR A 13 3.54 0.92 12.28
C THR A 13 2.69 1.57 13.35
N LEU A 14 2.63 0.94 14.52
CA LEU A 14 1.96 1.45 15.73
C LEU A 14 2.99 1.64 16.85
N GLU A 15 2.97 2.81 17.48
CA GLU A 15 3.83 3.13 18.61
C GLU A 15 2.96 3.38 19.86
N PRO A 16 2.99 2.50 20.89
CA PRO A 16 2.23 2.70 22.11
C PRO A 16 2.75 3.92 22.86
N LYS A 17 1.86 4.76 23.43
CA LYS A 17 2.26 5.95 24.17
C LYS A 17 2.81 5.65 25.56
N THR A 18 2.34 4.58 26.18
CA THR A 18 2.75 4.16 27.53
C THR A 18 3.00 2.66 27.57
N LEU A 19 3.68 2.19 28.63
CA LEU A 19 3.89 0.74 28.84
C LEU A 19 2.55 0.00 29.02
N ALA A 20 1.60 0.61 29.70
CA ALA A 20 0.25 0.05 29.85
C ALA A 20 -0.50 -0.05 28.52
N ASP A 21 -0.27 0.89 27.59
CA ASP A 21 -0.81 0.81 26.23
C ASP A 21 -0.14 -0.31 25.46
N ALA A 22 1.16 -0.53 25.63
CA ALA A 22 1.87 -1.63 24.98
C ALA A 22 1.30 -3.01 25.38
N GLU A 23 1.04 -3.22 26.67
CA GLU A 23 0.45 -4.45 27.17
C GLU A 23 -0.97 -4.67 26.65
N ARG A 24 -1.80 -3.63 26.66
CA ARG A 24 -3.17 -3.68 26.10
C ARG A 24 -3.15 -3.92 24.59
N MET A 25 -2.24 -3.26 23.88
CA MET A 25 -2.06 -3.41 22.44
C MET A 25 -1.65 -4.84 22.07
N GLU A 26 -0.67 -5.43 22.78
CA GLU A 26 -0.25 -6.81 22.54
C GLU A 26 -1.39 -7.79 22.77
N SER A 27 -2.16 -7.64 23.86
CA SER A 27 -3.32 -8.48 24.16
C SER A 27 -4.42 -8.34 23.11
N GLY A 28 -4.76 -7.10 22.73
CA GLY A 28 -5.78 -6.81 21.71
C GLY A 28 -5.39 -7.34 20.34
N LEU A 29 -4.16 -7.11 19.91
CA LEU A 29 -3.67 -7.59 18.62
C LEU A 29 -3.61 -9.11 18.54
N ARG A 30 -3.26 -9.79 19.63
CA ARG A 30 -3.31 -11.26 19.69
C ARG A 30 -4.73 -11.79 19.47
N GLN A 31 -5.73 -11.13 20.05
CA GLN A 31 -7.14 -11.48 19.86
C GLN A 31 -7.59 -11.19 18.42
N LEU A 32 -7.29 -10.02 17.89
CA LEU A 32 -7.66 -9.62 16.51
C LEU A 32 -7.01 -10.52 15.46
N ALA A 33 -5.74 -10.90 15.63
CA ALA A 33 -5.06 -11.84 14.75
C ALA A 33 -5.62 -13.27 14.84
N ALA A 34 -6.21 -13.66 15.97
CA ALA A 34 -6.90 -14.96 16.09
C ALA A 34 -8.26 -14.94 15.36
N GLU A 35 -8.93 -13.79 15.29
CA GLU A 35 -10.18 -13.60 14.53
C GLU A 35 -9.94 -13.50 13.02
N ASP A 36 -8.85 -12.86 12.63
CA ASP A 36 -8.49 -12.65 11.22
C ASP A 36 -7.09 -13.20 10.90
N PRO A 37 -7.00 -14.39 10.30
CA PRO A 37 -5.72 -15.01 9.96
C PRO A 37 -4.94 -14.30 8.85
N THR A 38 -5.52 -13.30 8.18
CA THR A 38 -4.84 -12.48 7.18
C THR A 38 -4.10 -11.29 7.78
N LEU A 39 -4.38 -10.97 9.04
CA LEU A 39 -3.67 -9.96 9.80
C LEU A 39 -2.37 -10.54 10.36
N THR A 40 -1.25 -9.91 10.08
CA THR A 40 0.05 -10.28 10.66
C THR A 40 0.51 -9.21 11.65
N VAL A 41 1.10 -9.65 12.75
CA VAL A 41 1.56 -8.79 13.84
C VAL A 41 3.02 -9.11 14.13
N GLU A 42 3.90 -8.14 13.95
CA GLU A 42 5.31 -8.24 14.29
C GLU A 42 5.64 -7.18 15.35
N THR A 43 6.14 -7.62 16.52
CA THR A 43 6.50 -6.70 17.61
C THR A 43 8.01 -6.59 17.70
N ASP A 44 8.54 -5.38 17.61
CA ASP A 44 9.92 -5.07 17.92
C ASP A 44 10.07 -4.93 19.45
N ARG A 45 10.63 -5.96 20.09
CA ARG A 45 10.75 -6.01 21.56
C ARG A 45 11.56 -4.88 22.18
N PRO A 46 12.69 -4.39 21.58
CA PRO A 46 13.46 -3.30 22.12
C PRO A 46 12.70 -1.99 22.20
N THR A 47 11.89 -1.66 21.19
CA THR A 47 11.18 -0.37 21.08
C THR A 47 9.73 -0.45 21.54
N GLY A 48 9.15 -1.65 21.60
CA GLY A 48 7.71 -1.85 21.80
C GLY A 48 6.85 -1.46 20.59
N THR A 49 7.49 -1.09 19.49
CA THR A 49 6.81 -0.76 18.24
C THR A 49 6.21 -1.99 17.61
N VAL A 50 5.00 -1.89 17.10
CA VAL A 50 4.31 -3.00 16.43
C VAL A 50 4.11 -2.66 14.95
N THR A 51 4.49 -3.60 14.09
CA THR A 51 4.19 -3.54 12.66
C THR A 51 3.04 -4.48 12.33
N LEU A 52 1.96 -3.93 11.83
CA LEU A 52 0.80 -4.67 11.31
C LEU A 52 0.97 -4.91 9.82
N GLY A 53 0.71 -6.13 9.36
CA GLY A 53 0.62 -6.44 7.94
C GLY A 53 -0.80 -6.86 7.58
N ALA A 54 -1.35 -6.29 6.50
CA ALA A 54 -2.71 -6.51 6.05
C ALA A 54 -2.80 -6.60 4.51
N ILE A 55 -3.95 -7.05 4.01
CA ILE A 55 -4.23 -7.13 2.57
C ILE A 55 -4.72 -5.77 2.03
N GLY A 56 -5.35 -4.95 2.88
CA GLY A 56 -5.95 -3.69 2.45
C GLY A 56 -5.99 -2.63 3.55
N GLU A 57 -6.12 -1.36 3.13
CA GLU A 57 -6.13 -0.20 4.02
C GLU A 57 -7.31 -0.24 5.01
N LEU A 58 -8.50 -0.60 4.53
CA LEU A 58 -9.70 -0.71 5.38
C LEU A 58 -9.51 -1.71 6.54
N GLN A 59 -8.79 -2.81 6.31
CA GLN A 59 -8.48 -3.78 7.36
C GLN A 59 -7.62 -3.15 8.46
N LEU A 60 -6.61 -2.37 8.08
CA LEU A 60 -5.76 -1.63 9.01
C LEU A 60 -6.57 -0.62 9.82
N ASP A 61 -7.44 0.15 9.16
CA ASP A 61 -8.30 1.13 9.80
C ASP A 61 -9.24 0.50 10.83
N ILE A 62 -9.85 -0.64 10.49
CA ILE A 62 -10.72 -1.40 11.41
C ILE A 62 -9.93 -1.88 12.62
N VAL A 63 -8.73 -2.42 12.43
CA VAL A 63 -7.88 -2.88 13.53
C VAL A 63 -7.51 -1.74 14.47
N VAL A 64 -7.10 -0.59 13.92
CA VAL A 64 -6.75 0.60 14.70
C VAL A 64 -7.96 1.14 15.48
N ASP A 65 -9.13 1.20 14.85
CA ASP A 65 -10.37 1.65 15.51
C ASP A 65 -10.78 0.70 16.65
N ARG A 66 -10.71 -0.61 16.43
CA ARG A 66 -10.99 -1.62 17.45
C ARG A 66 -10.00 -1.56 18.62
N LEU A 67 -8.70 -1.39 18.34
CA LEU A 67 -7.69 -1.20 19.41
C LEU A 67 -8.04 -0.01 20.30
N LYS A 68 -8.46 1.09 19.70
CA LYS A 68 -8.83 2.30 20.43
C LYS A 68 -10.13 2.14 21.22
N ARG A 69 -11.18 1.54 20.64
CA ARG A 69 -12.51 1.46 21.26
C ARG A 69 -12.67 0.30 22.22
N GLU A 70 -12.21 -0.89 21.83
CA GLU A 70 -12.43 -2.11 22.61
C GLU A 70 -11.34 -2.30 23.67
N PHE A 71 -10.08 -2.00 23.30
CA PHE A 71 -8.93 -2.22 24.19
C PHE A 71 -8.40 -0.93 24.85
N GLN A 72 -8.98 0.22 24.53
CA GLN A 72 -8.60 1.53 25.09
C GLN A 72 -7.09 1.83 24.95
N VAL A 73 -6.52 1.44 23.82
CA VAL A 73 -5.11 1.66 23.49
C VAL A 73 -4.91 3.05 22.91
N GLU A 74 -3.97 3.80 23.47
CA GLU A 74 -3.45 5.02 22.86
C GLU A 74 -2.11 4.74 22.19
N ALA A 75 -2.09 4.86 20.86
CA ALA A 75 -0.89 4.67 20.06
C ALA A 75 -0.74 5.75 19.00
N GLY A 76 0.50 6.08 18.66
CA GLY A 76 0.85 6.77 17.44
C GLY A 76 0.64 5.83 16.26
N VAL A 77 -0.08 6.28 15.24
CA VAL A 77 -0.35 5.50 14.03
C VAL A 77 0.49 6.08 12.91
N GLY A 78 1.39 5.27 12.34
CA GLY A 78 2.20 5.62 11.18
C GLY A 78 1.36 5.75 9.89
N LYS A 79 2.04 5.98 8.78
CA LYS A 79 1.39 5.92 7.46
C LYS A 79 1.44 4.49 6.93
N PRO A 80 0.37 4.01 6.27
CA PRO A 80 0.42 2.73 5.58
C PRO A 80 1.51 2.73 4.50
N GLU A 81 2.32 1.68 4.49
CA GLU A 81 3.38 1.46 3.51
C GLU A 81 3.14 0.18 2.74
N VAL A 82 3.56 0.15 1.47
CA VAL A 82 3.44 -1.05 0.65
C VAL A 82 4.49 -2.08 1.05
N ALA A 83 4.07 -3.33 1.23
CA ALA A 83 4.96 -4.45 1.53
C ALA A 83 5.68 -4.93 0.28
N TYR A 84 6.89 -4.44 0.06
CA TYR A 84 7.77 -4.93 -1.00
C TYR A 84 8.39 -6.28 -0.62
N LYS A 85 8.53 -7.17 -1.60
CA LYS A 85 9.21 -8.46 -1.42
C LYS A 85 10.53 -8.48 -2.20
N ARG A 86 11.52 -9.22 -1.69
CA ARG A 86 12.71 -9.58 -2.47
C ARG A 86 12.57 -11.03 -2.91
N ALA A 87 12.70 -11.28 -4.19
CA ALA A 87 12.78 -12.65 -4.67
C ALA A 87 14.16 -13.22 -4.23
N SER A 88 14.18 -14.22 -3.38
CA SER A 88 15.42 -14.95 -3.06
C SER A 88 15.62 -15.99 -4.14
N THR A 89 16.53 -15.75 -5.08
CA THR A 89 16.96 -16.79 -6.04
C THR A 89 18.29 -17.34 -5.54
N GLU A 90 18.26 -18.50 -4.87
CA GLU A 90 19.48 -19.27 -4.67
C GLU A 90 19.91 -19.80 -6.04
N THR A 91 21.00 -19.26 -6.56
CA THR A 91 21.68 -19.85 -7.71
C THR A 91 22.34 -21.15 -7.27
N ALA A 92 22.36 -22.15 -8.15
CA ALA A 92 22.96 -23.48 -7.91
C ALA A 92 24.42 -23.44 -7.43
N ASP A 93 25.04 -22.28 -7.44
CA ASP A 93 26.45 -21.99 -7.07
C ASP A 93 26.59 -21.35 -5.68
N GLY A 94 25.50 -21.29 -4.89
CA GLY A 94 25.51 -20.71 -3.53
C GLY A 94 25.70 -19.20 -3.48
N THR A 95 25.73 -18.52 -4.60
CA THR A 95 25.82 -17.06 -4.68
C THR A 95 24.42 -16.47 -4.58
N ILE A 96 24.16 -15.61 -3.58
CA ILE A 96 22.92 -14.86 -3.46
C ILE A 96 22.93 -13.81 -4.57
N ALA A 97 22.26 -14.10 -5.68
CA ALA A 97 22.03 -13.09 -6.70
C ALA A 97 21.16 -11.99 -6.09
N THR A 98 21.53 -10.72 -6.32
CA THR A 98 20.73 -9.57 -5.89
C THR A 98 19.40 -9.60 -6.63
N SER A 99 18.39 -10.15 -5.98
CA SER A 99 17.07 -10.31 -6.57
C SER A 99 16.36 -8.96 -6.68
N PRO A 100 15.62 -8.72 -7.76
CA PRO A 100 14.88 -7.48 -7.93
C PRO A 100 13.87 -7.31 -6.80
N LEU A 101 13.67 -6.06 -6.38
CA LEU A 101 12.60 -5.70 -5.47
C LEU A 101 11.26 -5.87 -6.19
N LEU A 102 10.32 -6.58 -5.56
CA LEU A 102 9.00 -6.85 -6.11
C LEU A 102 7.97 -5.97 -5.42
N GLU A 103 7.10 -5.34 -6.22
CA GLU A 103 5.93 -4.59 -5.76
C GLU A 103 4.63 -5.37 -6.01
N PRO A 104 3.63 -5.27 -5.12
CA PRO A 104 2.33 -5.87 -5.35
C PRO A 104 1.58 -5.08 -6.42
N VAL A 105 1.03 -5.80 -7.39
CA VAL A 105 0.19 -5.27 -8.47
C VAL A 105 -1.24 -5.71 -8.24
N MET A 106 -2.17 -4.76 -8.36
CA MET A 106 -3.60 -4.96 -8.18
C MET A 106 -4.31 -4.98 -9.53
N ARG A 107 -5.24 -5.89 -9.68
CA ARG A 107 -6.26 -5.82 -10.73
C ARG A 107 -7.35 -4.89 -10.25
N VAL A 108 -7.53 -3.80 -10.98
CA VAL A 108 -8.54 -2.77 -10.70
C VAL A 108 -9.62 -2.86 -11.76
N GLU A 109 -10.87 -2.95 -11.32
CA GLU A 109 -12.05 -2.88 -12.18
C GLU A 109 -12.86 -1.64 -11.80
N VAL A 110 -13.00 -0.70 -12.73
CA VAL A 110 -13.73 0.55 -12.53
C VAL A 110 -14.99 0.53 -13.36
N THR A 111 -16.15 0.68 -12.69
CA THR A 111 -17.47 0.81 -13.32
C THR A 111 -17.92 2.25 -13.25
N LEU A 112 -18.20 2.88 -14.40
CA LEU A 112 -18.50 4.31 -14.48
C LEU A 112 -19.37 4.64 -15.71
N PRO A 113 -20.06 5.83 -15.72
CA PRO A 113 -20.71 6.32 -16.92
C PRO A 113 -19.72 6.58 -18.05
N PRO A 114 -20.10 6.31 -19.33
CA PRO A 114 -19.17 6.40 -20.48
C PRO A 114 -18.51 7.78 -20.65
N GLU A 115 -19.20 8.85 -20.25
CA GLU A 115 -18.72 10.24 -20.35
C GLU A 115 -17.44 10.52 -19.56
N PHE A 116 -17.18 9.77 -18.48
CA PHE A 116 -15.98 9.95 -17.63
C PHE A 116 -14.87 8.95 -17.96
N ALA A 117 -15.09 8.03 -18.89
CA ALA A 117 -14.14 6.94 -19.13
C ALA A 117 -12.77 7.44 -19.59
N GLY A 118 -12.72 8.48 -20.41
CA GLY A 118 -11.46 9.06 -20.89
C GLY A 118 -10.60 9.59 -19.74
N ASP A 119 -11.19 10.37 -18.84
CA ASP A 119 -10.48 10.98 -17.70
C ASP A 119 -9.98 9.93 -16.70
N VAL A 120 -10.78 8.89 -16.47
CA VAL A 120 -10.40 7.80 -15.55
C VAL A 120 -9.30 6.93 -16.17
N ILE A 121 -9.38 6.62 -17.46
CA ILE A 121 -8.32 5.90 -18.18
C ILE A 121 -7.00 6.66 -18.10
N GLN A 122 -7.01 7.97 -18.33
CA GLN A 122 -5.80 8.79 -18.22
C GLN A 122 -5.25 8.79 -16.78
N SER A 123 -6.12 8.86 -15.77
CA SER A 123 -5.70 8.77 -14.37
C SER A 123 -5.04 7.42 -14.06
N LEU A 124 -5.59 6.31 -14.54
CA LEU A 124 -5.00 4.98 -14.36
C LEU A 124 -3.63 4.86 -15.06
N ILE A 125 -3.50 5.39 -16.28
CA ILE A 125 -2.22 5.40 -17.01
C ILE A 125 -1.18 6.25 -16.29
N ALA A 126 -1.56 7.43 -15.78
CA ALA A 126 -0.66 8.29 -15.00
C ALA A 126 -0.17 7.61 -13.71
N ARG A 127 -0.94 6.66 -13.18
CA ARG A 127 -0.61 5.80 -12.02
C ARG A 127 0.11 4.50 -12.41
N ARG A 128 0.81 4.49 -13.53
CA ARG A 128 1.51 3.31 -14.07
C ARG A 128 0.57 2.12 -14.33
N GLY A 129 -0.73 2.41 -14.48
CA GLY A 129 -1.74 1.39 -14.76
C GLY A 129 -1.66 0.91 -16.21
N ARG A 130 -1.69 -0.42 -16.41
CA ARG A 130 -1.81 -1.04 -17.72
C ARG A 130 -3.24 -1.49 -17.94
N LEU A 131 -3.89 -0.93 -18.94
CA LEU A 131 -5.24 -1.31 -19.33
C LEU A 131 -5.22 -2.74 -19.90
N GLN A 132 -6.15 -3.58 -19.44
CA GLN A 132 -6.31 -4.94 -19.92
C GLN A 132 -7.49 -5.08 -20.89
N SER A 133 -8.64 -4.58 -20.50
CA SER A 133 -9.86 -4.63 -21.30
C SER A 133 -10.78 -3.48 -20.93
N HIS A 134 -11.65 -3.12 -21.84
CA HIS A 134 -12.76 -2.23 -21.57
C HIS A 134 -13.99 -2.79 -22.28
N ASP A 135 -14.96 -3.20 -21.51
CA ASP A 135 -16.25 -3.64 -21.99
C ASP A 135 -17.25 -2.50 -21.94
N THR A 136 -18.16 -2.46 -22.89
CA THR A 136 -19.17 -1.42 -22.99
C THR A 136 -20.55 -2.06 -22.96
N PRO A 137 -21.12 -2.39 -21.78
CA PRO A 137 -22.56 -2.52 -21.70
C PRO A 137 -23.17 -1.14 -22.01
N SER A 138 -24.34 -1.09 -22.59
CA SER A 138 -24.92 0.11 -23.20
C SER A 138 -25.09 1.34 -22.28
N ASP A 139 -25.03 1.17 -20.95
CA ASP A 139 -25.29 2.24 -19.97
C ASP A 139 -24.12 2.54 -19.04
N ARG A 140 -23.17 1.63 -18.85
CA ARG A 140 -21.97 1.79 -18.02
C ARG A 140 -20.76 1.24 -18.73
N ARG A 141 -19.60 1.84 -18.47
CA ARG A 141 -18.33 1.31 -18.96
C ARG A 141 -17.58 0.64 -17.82
N ILE A 142 -17.02 -0.52 -18.11
CA ILE A 142 -16.12 -1.24 -17.20
C ILE A 142 -14.72 -1.11 -17.77
N VAL A 143 -13.81 -0.58 -16.96
CA VAL A 143 -12.39 -0.42 -17.29
C VAL A 143 -11.58 -1.31 -16.36
N CYS A 144 -10.85 -2.28 -16.93
CA CYS A 144 -9.96 -3.15 -16.18
C CYS A 144 -8.50 -2.75 -16.42
N ALA A 145 -7.74 -2.64 -15.34
CA ALA A 145 -6.32 -2.30 -15.40
C ALA A 145 -5.51 -3.04 -14.34
N LEU A 146 -4.23 -3.27 -14.61
CA LEU A 146 -3.24 -3.68 -13.61
C LEU A 146 -2.49 -2.45 -13.14
N VAL A 147 -2.50 -2.19 -11.83
CA VAL A 147 -1.91 -0.99 -11.23
C VAL A 147 -1.09 -1.38 -10.01
N PRO A 148 0.14 -0.87 -9.84
CA PRO A 148 0.89 -1.06 -8.60
C PRO A 148 0.12 -0.52 -7.40
N LEU A 149 0.11 -1.26 -6.27
CA LEU A 149 -0.64 -0.87 -5.09
C LEU A 149 -0.22 0.51 -4.56
N ALA A 150 1.08 0.83 -4.64
CA ALA A 150 1.61 2.14 -4.23
C ALA A 150 0.95 3.32 -4.94
N GLU A 151 0.50 3.12 -6.18
CA GLU A 151 -0.13 4.16 -7.00
C GLU A 151 -1.65 4.27 -6.78
N LEU A 152 -2.24 3.32 -6.04
CA LEU A 152 -3.68 3.30 -5.75
C LEU A 152 -4.07 4.13 -4.52
N PHE A 153 -3.09 4.57 -3.71
CA PHE A 153 -3.39 5.47 -2.59
C PHE A 153 -4.08 6.75 -3.09
N GLY A 154 -5.22 7.07 -2.47
CA GLY A 154 -6.03 8.21 -2.84
C GLY A 154 -6.80 8.08 -4.16
N PHE A 155 -6.75 6.93 -4.85
CA PHE A 155 -7.50 6.73 -6.10
C PHE A 155 -9.02 6.79 -5.89
N ASP A 156 -9.53 6.33 -4.75
CA ASP A 156 -10.95 6.42 -4.42
C ASP A 156 -11.45 7.89 -4.42
N CYS A 157 -10.71 8.79 -3.80
CA CYS A 157 -11.03 10.22 -3.78
C CYS A 157 -10.94 10.82 -5.18
N ASP A 158 -9.90 10.50 -5.96
CA ASP A 158 -9.71 10.97 -7.33
C ASP A 158 -10.84 10.47 -8.24
N LEU A 159 -11.22 9.19 -8.14
CA LEU A 159 -12.33 8.61 -8.89
C LEU A 159 -13.66 9.30 -8.58
N ARG A 160 -13.96 9.51 -7.29
CA ARG A 160 -15.19 10.20 -6.88
C ARG A 160 -15.26 11.62 -7.43
N GLN A 161 -14.16 12.36 -7.38
CA GLN A 161 -14.09 13.72 -7.93
C GLN A 161 -14.32 13.72 -9.44
N ARG A 162 -13.58 12.87 -10.20
CA ARG A 162 -13.69 12.80 -11.67
C ARG A 162 -15.06 12.36 -12.16
N THR A 163 -15.67 11.42 -11.45
CA THR A 163 -16.96 10.84 -11.84
C THR A 163 -18.17 11.49 -11.14
N ARG A 164 -17.96 12.52 -10.35
CA ARG A 164 -19.01 13.16 -9.52
C ARG A 164 -19.73 12.15 -8.62
N GLY A 165 -18.97 11.22 -8.05
CA GLY A 165 -19.49 10.16 -7.17
C GLY A 165 -20.21 9.01 -7.88
N ARG A 166 -20.24 8.98 -9.23
CA ARG A 166 -20.95 7.95 -10.02
C ARG A 166 -20.09 6.75 -10.42
N GLY A 167 -18.78 6.84 -10.19
CA GLY A 167 -17.84 5.74 -10.41
C GLY A 167 -17.67 4.89 -9.16
N THR A 168 -17.52 3.58 -9.36
CA THR A 168 -17.16 2.62 -8.32
C THR A 168 -15.97 1.81 -8.79
N PHE A 169 -15.12 1.34 -7.89
CA PHE A 169 -14.04 0.43 -8.26
C PHE A 169 -13.92 -0.72 -7.28
N LEU A 170 -13.42 -1.82 -7.80
CA LEU A 170 -13.00 -3.00 -7.05
C LEU A 170 -11.52 -3.19 -7.30
N GLN A 171 -10.78 -3.61 -6.27
CA GLN A 171 -9.39 -3.97 -6.39
C GLN A 171 -9.17 -5.39 -5.85
N GLN A 172 -8.36 -6.16 -6.55
CA GLN A 172 -7.98 -7.51 -6.17
C GLN A 172 -6.49 -7.69 -6.40
N PHE A 173 -5.81 -8.37 -5.49
CA PHE A 173 -4.41 -8.71 -5.66
C PHE A 173 -4.25 -9.62 -6.89
N ASP A 174 -3.32 -9.27 -7.78
CA ASP A 174 -3.00 -10.06 -8.97
C ASP A 174 -1.67 -10.81 -8.78
N SER A 175 -0.57 -10.08 -8.63
CA SER A 175 0.77 -10.67 -8.56
C SER A 175 1.79 -9.71 -7.97
N TYR A 176 2.97 -10.24 -7.62
CA TYR A 176 4.16 -9.43 -7.35
C TYR A 176 4.98 -9.27 -8.64
N GLN A 177 5.36 -8.04 -8.98
CA GLN A 177 6.16 -7.73 -10.18
C GLN A 177 7.36 -6.87 -9.82
N PRO A 178 8.48 -6.96 -10.59
CA PRO A 178 9.66 -6.14 -10.33
C PRO A 178 9.33 -4.64 -10.38
N VAL A 179 9.84 -3.89 -9.40
CA VAL A 179 9.64 -2.44 -9.33
C VAL A 179 10.20 -1.77 -10.58
N GLY A 180 9.43 -0.85 -11.17
CA GLY A 180 9.82 -0.11 -12.37
C GLY A 180 9.57 -0.83 -13.70
N VAL A 181 9.01 -2.02 -13.67
CA VAL A 181 8.49 -2.71 -14.87
C VAL A 181 7.00 -2.37 -15.01
N ASP A 182 6.55 -2.10 -16.22
CA ASP A 182 5.13 -1.84 -16.46
C ASP A 182 4.31 -3.07 -16.10
N PRO A 183 3.25 -2.92 -15.26
CA PRO A 183 2.41 -4.03 -14.90
C PRO A 183 1.82 -4.73 -16.14
N GLY A 184 2.02 -6.04 -16.24
CA GLY A 184 1.54 -6.83 -17.39
C GLY A 184 2.49 -6.89 -18.58
N ALA A 185 3.77 -6.52 -18.44
CA ALA A 185 4.80 -6.86 -19.39
C ALA A 185 4.87 -8.40 -19.54
N THR A 186 4.98 -8.89 -20.78
CA THR A 186 5.16 -10.31 -21.06
C THR A 186 6.52 -10.80 -20.56
N ASP A 187 6.67 -12.12 -20.38
CA ASP A 187 7.95 -12.70 -19.91
C ASP A 187 9.12 -12.37 -20.84
N ASP A 188 8.86 -12.16 -22.14
CA ASP A 188 9.86 -11.69 -23.10
C ASP A 188 10.31 -10.25 -22.82
N ASP A 189 9.40 -9.35 -22.48
CA ASP A 189 9.71 -7.96 -22.08
C ASP A 189 10.46 -7.90 -20.75
N ARG A 190 10.19 -8.84 -19.84
CA ARG A 190 10.86 -8.96 -18.54
C ARG A 190 12.31 -9.38 -18.69
N SER A 191 12.59 -10.33 -19.58
CA SER A 191 13.94 -10.83 -19.85
C SER A 191 14.86 -9.78 -20.46
N ALA A 192 14.33 -8.88 -21.28
CA ALA A 192 15.11 -7.82 -21.96
C ALA A 192 15.56 -6.70 -21.02
N ARG A 193 14.89 -6.49 -19.86
CA ARG A 193 15.17 -5.38 -18.94
C ARG A 193 15.97 -5.75 -17.68
N VAL A 194 16.19 -7.03 -17.43
CA VAL A 194 16.97 -7.51 -16.26
C VAL A 194 18.46 -7.06 -16.29
N GLY A 195 18.95 -6.56 -17.42
CA GLY A 195 20.34 -6.10 -17.59
C GLY A 195 20.58 -4.59 -17.40
N ALA A 196 19.56 -3.75 -17.17
CA ALA A 196 19.78 -2.31 -17.00
C ALA A 196 19.88 -1.94 -15.51
N PRO A 197 20.98 -1.24 -15.07
CA PRO A 197 21.10 -0.81 -13.69
C PRO A 197 20.00 0.21 -13.38
N LEU A 198 19.12 -0.11 -12.41
CA LEU A 198 18.14 0.81 -11.87
C LEU A 198 18.87 2.00 -11.24
N LYS A 199 18.57 3.22 -11.67
CA LYS A 199 19.00 4.43 -10.97
C LYS A 199 18.44 4.35 -9.54
N PRO A 200 19.26 4.57 -8.49
CA PRO A 200 18.77 4.57 -7.12
C PRO A 200 17.71 5.66 -6.98
N VAL A 201 16.50 5.26 -6.60
CA VAL A 201 15.48 6.21 -6.15
C VAL A 201 15.98 6.76 -4.83
N SER A 202 16.45 8.00 -4.83
CA SER A 202 16.82 8.71 -3.61
C SER A 202 15.58 8.83 -2.73
N PRO A 203 15.65 8.46 -1.43
CA PRO A 203 14.56 8.72 -0.52
C PRO A 203 14.31 10.23 -0.49
N GLN A 204 13.12 10.66 -0.88
CA GLN A 204 12.72 12.06 -0.71
C GLN A 204 12.72 12.35 0.79
N LYS A 205 13.64 13.23 1.21
CA LYS A 205 13.60 13.80 2.55
C LYS A 205 12.20 14.41 2.76
N PRO A 206 11.55 14.16 3.91
CA PRO A 206 10.33 14.88 4.25
C PRO A 206 10.64 16.37 4.22
N SER A 207 9.83 17.14 3.48
CA SER A 207 9.89 18.60 3.49
C SER A 207 9.76 19.07 4.92
N ALA A 208 10.81 19.68 5.44
CA ALA A 208 10.77 20.33 6.73
C ALA A 208 9.66 21.41 6.67
N ILE A 209 8.62 21.24 7.46
CA ILE A 209 7.65 22.30 7.73
C ILE A 209 8.44 23.37 8.49
N ALA A 210 8.68 24.50 7.83
CA ALA A 210 9.25 25.66 8.48
C ALA A 210 8.29 26.09 9.59
N LEU A 211 8.75 25.97 10.83
CA LEU A 211 8.09 26.58 11.97
C LEU A 211 8.20 28.10 11.80
N PRO A 212 7.12 28.88 12.03
CA PRO A 212 7.21 30.31 12.05
C PRO A 212 8.17 30.74 13.15
N GLU A 213 9.06 31.67 12.83
CA GLU A 213 9.95 32.26 13.81
C GLU A 213 9.14 33.01 14.91
N PRO A 214 9.53 32.92 16.16
CA PRO A 214 8.87 33.68 17.21
C PRO A 214 9.05 35.18 16.94
N GLU A 215 7.94 35.92 16.94
CA GLU A 215 7.94 37.39 16.89
C GLU A 215 8.72 37.92 18.07
N ASP A 216 9.75 38.69 17.82
CA ASP A 216 10.60 39.40 18.80
C ASP A 216 9.79 40.61 19.30
N ASP A 217 9.11 40.45 20.44
CA ASP A 217 8.52 41.53 21.18
C ASP A 217 9.66 42.35 21.85
N GLY A 218 10.14 43.35 21.12
CA GLY A 218 11.06 44.34 21.64
C GLY A 218 10.46 45.12 22.82
N PRO A 219 11.27 45.56 23.81
CA PRO A 219 10.76 46.21 24.99
C PRO A 219 10.28 47.64 24.69
N GLU A 220 9.03 47.90 25.06
CA GLU A 220 8.54 49.29 25.18
C GLU A 220 9.30 50.02 26.32
N VAL A 221 9.86 51.16 25.94
CA VAL A 221 10.37 52.18 26.85
C VAL A 221 9.34 53.29 27.04
#